data_599e0ec50f9bb6171682b55f81c27399
#
_entry.id   599e0ec50f9bb6171682b55f81c27399
#
_cell.length_a   1.000
_cell.length_b   1.000
_cell.length_c   1.000
_cell.angle_alpha   90.00
_cell.angle_beta   90.00
_cell.angle_gamma   90.00
#
_symmetry.space_group_name_H-M   'P 1'
#
loop_
_entity.id
_entity.type
_entity.pdbx_description
1 polymer ?
#
loop_
_entity_poly.entity_id
_entity_poly.type
_entity_poly.pdbx_seq_one_letter_code
_entity_poly.pdbx_strand_id
1 'polypeptide(L)'
;MPELSAELDLGPEVAQFRAELREWIASEAPEGLAGVADWNMPLTAGGRRGAELIKAQADPAYTAWEAKLAEQRLICPGWPQEYGGQGMDAVRTAVLNEEFYRAGVPRVARGMGEWLVGPSIIVHGTQEQKAHFLPRIISGEDSYCQGFSEPGHGSDLAAVETKGVIDGDEIVISGQKVWTSGASRATMMFLLCRTDPDVDKHAGLSYVLIDFTGPGVQYRPIPQMSGAAEFFEDFLDGVRAPLFNIIGGLNNGWKVAMTTLGHERGGRATVAHLGYEREFWDLVETARKRGKTTDPLIRQRLAWAYTQVELMRFSGLRTLAQVAAGKPPGPEASVAKLFWSEYHKLLGELAIDIEGADGLLRPDGDDYPVSNWQSVFLSSRAGTIYSGTSEIQRNI
;
A
#
# COMPACT_ATOMS: atom_id res chain seq x y z
N MET A 1 -17.71 8.89 -17.81
CA MET A 1 -16.23 8.82 -17.72
C MET A 1 -15.73 8.24 -19.03
N PRO A 2 -14.56 8.62 -19.54
CA PRO A 2 -13.95 7.90 -20.65
C PRO A 2 -13.74 6.45 -20.24
N GLU A 3 -13.85 5.52 -21.19
CA GLU A 3 -13.55 4.11 -20.93
C GLU A 3 -12.08 4.00 -20.50
N LEU A 4 -11.81 3.28 -19.43
CA LEU A 4 -10.46 2.92 -19.02
C LEU A 4 -9.80 2.12 -20.17
N SER A 5 -8.46 2.12 -20.19
CA SER A 5 -7.67 1.44 -21.23
C SER A 5 -8.23 0.05 -21.56
N ALA A 6 -8.18 -0.31 -22.84
CA ALA A 6 -8.69 -1.60 -23.31
C ALA A 6 -8.07 -2.77 -22.54
N GLU A 7 -8.89 -3.74 -22.24
CA GLU A 7 -8.48 -5.01 -21.62
C GLU A 7 -7.47 -5.73 -22.54
N LEU A 8 -6.53 -6.40 -21.91
CA LEU A 8 -5.57 -7.22 -22.66
C LEU A 8 -6.12 -8.62 -22.85
N ASP A 9 -5.89 -9.15 -24.04
CA ASP A 9 -6.04 -10.56 -24.30
C ASP A 9 -4.90 -11.33 -23.63
N LEU A 10 -5.22 -12.03 -22.55
CA LEU A 10 -4.31 -12.87 -21.78
C LEU A 10 -4.60 -14.37 -21.99
N GLY A 11 -5.34 -14.68 -23.06
CA GLY A 11 -5.72 -16.04 -23.43
C GLY A 11 -7.11 -16.45 -22.89
N PRO A 12 -7.67 -17.56 -23.44
CA PRO A 12 -9.06 -17.94 -23.22
C PRO A 12 -9.40 -18.28 -21.75
N GLU A 13 -8.48 -18.90 -21.01
CA GLU A 13 -8.71 -19.24 -19.60
C GLU A 13 -8.82 -17.99 -18.71
N VAL A 14 -7.99 -16.99 -18.98
CA VAL A 14 -8.02 -15.71 -18.25
C VAL A 14 -9.25 -14.91 -18.64
N ALA A 15 -9.65 -14.93 -19.92
CA ALA A 15 -10.87 -14.28 -20.39
C ALA A 15 -12.12 -14.89 -19.75
N GLN A 16 -12.18 -16.21 -19.61
CA GLN A 16 -13.26 -16.89 -18.90
C GLN A 16 -13.29 -16.50 -17.43
N PHE A 17 -12.16 -16.57 -16.73
CA PHE A 17 -12.04 -16.14 -15.31
C PHE A 17 -12.53 -14.70 -15.12
N ARG A 18 -12.12 -13.79 -16.01
CA ARG A 18 -12.55 -12.39 -16.01
C ARG A 18 -14.08 -12.25 -16.14
N ALA A 19 -14.67 -12.99 -17.07
CA ALA A 19 -16.11 -12.95 -17.30
C ALA A 19 -16.89 -13.46 -16.08
N GLU A 20 -16.49 -14.60 -15.52
CA GLU A 20 -17.10 -15.19 -14.32
C GLU A 20 -16.98 -14.25 -13.11
N LEU A 21 -15.81 -13.65 -12.89
CA LEU A 21 -15.59 -12.70 -11.80
C LEU A 21 -16.44 -11.44 -11.97
N ARG A 22 -16.54 -10.91 -13.19
CA ARG A 22 -17.34 -9.72 -13.50
C ARG A 22 -18.83 -9.97 -13.26
N GLU A 23 -19.35 -11.12 -13.69
CA GLU A 23 -20.71 -11.53 -13.43
C GLU A 23 -20.97 -11.67 -11.93
N TRP A 24 -20.06 -12.30 -11.19
CA TRP A 24 -20.15 -12.46 -9.76
C TRP A 24 -20.13 -11.10 -9.02
N ILE A 25 -19.21 -10.19 -9.37
CA ILE A 25 -19.18 -8.85 -8.79
C ILE A 25 -20.51 -8.12 -9.08
N ALA A 26 -21.00 -8.18 -10.31
CA ALA A 26 -22.24 -7.50 -10.70
C ALA A 26 -23.49 -8.04 -9.97
N SER A 27 -23.51 -9.34 -9.64
CA SER A 27 -24.64 -9.96 -8.92
C SER A 27 -24.57 -9.79 -7.41
N GLU A 28 -23.36 -9.75 -6.83
CA GLU A 28 -23.17 -9.85 -5.38
C GLU A 28 -22.75 -8.54 -4.70
N ALA A 29 -22.18 -7.60 -5.45
CA ALA A 29 -21.67 -6.36 -4.86
C ALA A 29 -22.82 -5.43 -4.43
N PRO A 30 -22.76 -4.89 -3.19
CA PRO A 30 -23.77 -3.95 -2.73
C PRO A 30 -23.71 -2.62 -3.50
N GLU A 31 -24.86 -2.12 -3.96
CA GLU A 31 -24.95 -0.82 -4.66
C GLU A 31 -24.37 0.34 -3.84
N GLY A 32 -24.56 0.31 -2.51
CA GLY A 32 -24.06 1.35 -1.59
C GLY A 32 -22.53 1.46 -1.49
N LEU A 33 -21.79 0.47 -2.02
CA LEU A 33 -20.32 0.47 -2.01
C LEU A 33 -19.71 0.90 -3.36
N ALA A 34 -20.53 1.21 -4.35
CA ALA A 34 -20.02 1.68 -5.63
C ALA A 34 -19.31 3.04 -5.47
N GLY A 35 -18.07 3.13 -5.97
CA GLY A 35 -17.24 4.34 -5.86
C GLY A 35 -16.44 4.47 -4.56
N VAL A 36 -16.58 3.54 -3.62
CA VAL A 36 -15.77 3.52 -2.40
C VAL A 36 -14.32 3.20 -2.75
N ALA A 37 -13.41 4.05 -2.31
CA ALA A 37 -11.98 3.83 -2.46
C ALA A 37 -11.53 2.62 -1.63
N ASP A 38 -10.67 1.77 -2.20
CA ASP A 38 -10.01 0.67 -1.50
C ASP A 38 -8.51 0.96 -1.34
N TRP A 39 -7.87 0.29 -0.37
CA TRP A 39 -6.41 0.31 -0.16
C TRP A 39 -5.60 -0.15 -1.38
N ASN A 40 -6.21 -0.89 -2.29
CA ASN A 40 -5.60 -1.29 -3.57
C ASN A 40 -5.45 -0.13 -4.55
N MET A 41 -6.14 0.97 -4.32
CA MET A 41 -5.99 2.16 -5.16
C MET A 41 -4.70 2.89 -4.79
N PRO A 42 -3.97 3.44 -5.77
CA PRO A 42 -2.86 4.33 -5.48
C PRO A 42 -3.31 5.42 -4.50
N LEU A 43 -2.48 5.74 -3.52
CA LEU A 43 -2.72 6.84 -2.56
C LEU A 43 -2.58 8.20 -3.29
N THR A 44 -3.42 8.41 -4.31
CA THR A 44 -3.30 9.56 -5.19
C THR A 44 -3.93 10.80 -4.59
N ALA A 45 -4.93 10.63 -3.73
CA ALA A 45 -5.71 11.74 -3.18
C ALA A 45 -5.41 12.08 -1.70
N GLY A 46 -4.32 11.56 -1.12
CA GLY A 46 -4.00 11.82 0.28
C GLY A 46 -5.08 11.34 1.26
N GLY A 47 -5.10 11.91 2.47
CA GLY A 47 -5.98 11.51 3.56
C GLY A 47 -7.48 11.52 3.30
N ARG A 48 -7.95 12.20 2.25
CA ARG A 48 -9.37 12.26 1.91
C ARG A 48 -9.95 10.87 1.58
N ARG A 49 -9.23 10.05 0.79
CA ARG A 49 -9.67 8.68 0.46
C ARG A 49 -9.63 7.75 1.68
N GLY A 50 -8.65 7.93 2.55
CA GLY A 50 -8.60 7.20 3.82
C GLY A 50 -9.82 7.46 4.69
N ALA A 51 -10.28 8.71 4.78
CA ALA A 51 -11.47 9.08 5.52
C ALA A 51 -12.76 8.49 4.89
N GLU A 52 -12.87 8.49 3.56
CA GLU A 52 -13.98 7.88 2.84
C GLU A 52 -14.05 6.36 3.09
N LEU A 53 -12.91 5.68 3.05
CA LEU A 53 -12.84 4.25 3.36
C LEU A 53 -13.26 3.95 4.81
N ILE A 54 -12.78 4.73 5.78
CA ILE A 54 -13.18 4.57 7.20
C ILE A 54 -14.68 4.71 7.34
N LYS A 55 -15.28 5.69 6.68
CA LYS A 55 -16.73 5.90 6.70
C LYS A 55 -17.47 4.71 6.09
N ALA A 56 -16.97 4.18 4.97
CA ALA A 56 -17.56 3.02 4.32
C ALA A 56 -17.44 1.75 5.17
N GLN A 57 -16.33 1.55 5.87
CA GLN A 57 -16.12 0.41 6.78
C GLN A 57 -17.10 0.38 7.96
N ALA A 58 -17.70 1.52 8.31
CA ALA A 58 -18.74 1.58 9.32
C ALA A 58 -20.14 1.17 8.80
N ASP A 59 -20.29 1.00 7.48
CA ASP A 59 -21.56 0.59 6.87
C ASP A 59 -21.76 -0.94 7.03
N PRO A 60 -22.93 -1.41 7.50
CA PRO A 60 -23.23 -2.84 7.54
C PRO A 60 -23.10 -3.56 6.19
N ALA A 61 -23.32 -2.86 5.07
CA ALA A 61 -23.14 -3.42 3.74
C ALA A 61 -21.65 -3.79 3.48
N TYR A 62 -20.70 -3.03 4.03
CA TYR A 62 -19.28 -3.35 3.93
C TYR A 62 -18.94 -4.67 4.66
N THR A 63 -19.45 -4.85 5.88
CA THR A 63 -19.24 -6.10 6.63
C THR A 63 -19.88 -7.31 5.94
N ALA A 64 -21.09 -7.15 5.38
CA ALA A 64 -21.73 -8.20 4.61
C ALA A 64 -20.94 -8.56 3.33
N TRP A 65 -20.39 -7.55 2.66
CA TRP A 65 -19.53 -7.74 1.49
C TRP A 65 -18.22 -8.44 1.85
N GLU A 66 -17.59 -8.03 2.92
CA GLU A 66 -16.40 -8.69 3.47
C GLU A 66 -16.63 -10.17 3.74
N ALA A 67 -17.76 -10.55 4.35
CA ALA A 67 -18.11 -11.94 4.59
C ALA A 67 -18.23 -12.73 3.29
N LYS A 68 -18.86 -12.20 2.24
CA LYS A 68 -18.93 -12.81 0.92
C LYS A 68 -17.56 -13.03 0.29
N LEU A 69 -16.67 -12.03 0.40
CA LEU A 69 -15.30 -12.15 -0.10
C LEU A 69 -14.50 -13.21 0.67
N ALA A 70 -14.73 -13.33 1.98
CA ALA A 70 -14.09 -14.34 2.81
C ALA A 70 -14.56 -15.76 2.44
N GLU A 71 -15.87 -15.98 2.20
CA GLU A 71 -16.42 -17.24 1.73
C GLU A 71 -15.78 -17.68 0.42
N GLN A 72 -15.54 -16.73 -0.50
CA GLN A 72 -14.86 -16.97 -1.78
C GLN A 72 -13.33 -17.01 -1.65
N ARG A 73 -12.75 -16.85 -0.45
CA ARG A 73 -11.31 -16.74 -0.20
C ARG A 73 -10.62 -15.64 -1.03
N LEU A 74 -11.33 -14.53 -1.26
CA LEU A 74 -10.86 -13.39 -2.05
C LEU A 74 -10.22 -12.30 -1.19
N ILE A 75 -10.13 -12.48 0.13
CA ILE A 75 -9.46 -11.53 1.04
C ILE A 75 -7.95 -11.50 0.79
N CYS A 76 -7.30 -12.67 0.79
CA CYS A 76 -5.88 -12.82 0.47
C CYS A 76 -5.69 -13.86 -0.67
N PRO A 77 -6.18 -13.59 -1.89
CA PRO A 77 -6.38 -14.61 -2.92
C PRO A 77 -5.07 -15.28 -3.38
N GLY A 78 -3.96 -14.56 -3.37
CA GLY A 78 -2.64 -15.09 -3.75
C GLY A 78 -1.97 -15.96 -2.69
N TRP A 79 -2.49 -16.01 -1.45
CA TRP A 79 -1.91 -16.86 -0.42
C TRP A 79 -2.21 -18.34 -0.68
N PRO A 80 -1.33 -19.28 -0.25
CA PRO A 80 -1.60 -20.72 -0.34
C PRO A 80 -2.94 -21.11 0.27
N GLN A 81 -3.58 -22.13 -0.30
CA GLN A 81 -4.90 -22.59 0.16
C GLN A 81 -4.89 -23.06 1.63
N GLU A 82 -3.78 -23.65 2.07
CA GLU A 82 -3.58 -24.07 3.46
C GLU A 82 -3.59 -22.92 4.47
N TYR A 83 -3.33 -21.68 4.00
CA TYR A 83 -3.36 -20.45 4.79
C TYR A 83 -4.58 -19.57 4.50
N GLY A 84 -5.62 -20.11 3.86
CA GLY A 84 -6.91 -19.46 3.66
C GLY A 84 -7.03 -18.64 2.37
N GLY A 85 -6.00 -18.60 1.52
CA GLY A 85 -6.08 -18.04 0.16
C GLY A 85 -6.63 -19.03 -0.85
N GLN A 86 -6.65 -18.63 -2.12
CA GLN A 86 -6.96 -19.51 -3.25
C GLN A 86 -5.71 -20.14 -3.90
N GLY A 87 -4.51 -19.67 -3.56
CA GLY A 87 -3.28 -19.99 -4.30
C GLY A 87 -3.29 -19.37 -5.70
N MET A 88 -4.00 -18.24 -5.85
CA MET A 88 -4.19 -17.58 -7.13
C MET A 88 -2.84 -17.09 -7.67
N ASP A 89 -2.57 -17.38 -8.94
CA ASP A 89 -1.38 -16.91 -9.62
C ASP A 89 -1.37 -15.38 -9.80
N ALA A 90 -0.22 -14.85 -10.20
CA ALA A 90 -0.05 -13.40 -10.35
C ALA A 90 -0.95 -12.80 -11.45
N VAL A 91 -1.23 -13.55 -12.52
CA VAL A 91 -2.07 -13.07 -13.63
C VAL A 91 -3.51 -12.95 -13.19
N ARG A 92 -4.06 -14.02 -12.59
CA ARG A 92 -5.43 -14.00 -12.06
C ARG A 92 -5.58 -12.98 -10.94
N THR A 93 -4.58 -12.83 -10.06
CA THR A 93 -4.59 -11.80 -9.01
C THR A 93 -4.60 -10.39 -9.60
N ALA A 94 -3.85 -10.13 -10.67
CA ALA A 94 -3.87 -8.85 -11.36
C ALA A 94 -5.24 -8.57 -12.01
N VAL A 95 -5.81 -9.57 -12.69
CA VAL A 95 -7.15 -9.48 -13.29
C VAL A 95 -8.22 -9.25 -12.22
N LEU A 96 -8.16 -9.96 -11.10
CA LEU A 96 -9.06 -9.76 -9.98
C LEU A 96 -9.03 -8.30 -9.50
N ASN A 97 -7.84 -7.77 -9.22
CA ASN A 97 -7.70 -6.38 -8.78
C ASN A 97 -8.20 -5.39 -9.85
N GLU A 98 -7.95 -5.67 -11.12
CA GLU A 98 -8.45 -4.87 -12.24
C GLU A 98 -9.99 -4.84 -12.29
N GLU A 99 -10.66 -5.99 -12.15
CA GLU A 99 -12.11 -6.06 -12.22
C GLU A 99 -12.79 -5.37 -11.04
N PHE A 100 -12.28 -5.55 -9.83
CA PHE A 100 -12.77 -4.78 -8.66
C PHE A 100 -12.60 -3.28 -8.85
N TYR A 101 -11.47 -2.87 -9.41
CA TYR A 101 -11.21 -1.47 -9.71
C TYR A 101 -12.17 -0.92 -10.76
N ARG A 102 -12.41 -1.66 -11.87
CA ARG A 102 -13.34 -1.28 -12.94
C ARG A 102 -14.79 -1.21 -12.45
N ALA A 103 -15.18 -2.16 -11.62
CA ALA A 103 -16.49 -2.16 -10.97
C ALA A 103 -16.66 -1.03 -9.95
N GLY A 104 -15.57 -0.44 -9.47
CA GLY A 104 -15.61 0.60 -8.45
C GLY A 104 -16.05 0.07 -7.07
N VAL A 105 -15.85 -1.21 -6.79
CA VAL A 105 -16.24 -1.88 -5.55
C VAL A 105 -14.98 -2.25 -4.75
N PRO A 106 -14.96 -2.05 -3.40
CA PRO A 106 -13.80 -2.37 -2.60
C PRO A 106 -13.52 -3.88 -2.57
N ARG A 107 -12.25 -4.26 -2.74
CA ARG A 107 -11.80 -5.65 -2.62
C ARG A 107 -11.63 -6.10 -1.17
N VAL A 108 -11.74 -5.19 -0.23
CA VAL A 108 -11.55 -5.45 1.22
C VAL A 108 -10.16 -6.04 1.51
N ALA A 109 -9.11 -5.32 1.12
CA ALA A 109 -7.74 -5.74 1.37
C ALA A 109 -7.35 -5.60 2.85
N ARG A 110 -6.45 -6.47 3.32
CA ARG A 110 -5.89 -6.44 4.69
C ARG A 110 -4.66 -5.53 4.83
N GLY A 111 -4.46 -4.61 3.91
CA GLY A 111 -3.38 -3.64 3.98
C GLY A 111 -2.01 -4.29 4.12
N MET A 112 -1.20 -3.81 5.08
CA MET A 112 0.15 -4.33 5.33
C MET A 112 0.15 -5.79 5.81
N GLY A 113 -0.96 -6.26 6.41
CA GLY A 113 -1.15 -7.66 6.77
C GLY A 113 -1.08 -8.57 5.55
N GLU A 114 -1.80 -8.22 4.48
CA GLU A 114 -1.86 -9.02 3.26
C GLU A 114 -0.58 -8.98 2.44
N TRP A 115 0.03 -7.78 2.30
CA TRP A 115 1.08 -7.59 1.29
C TRP A 115 2.50 -7.59 1.83
N LEU A 116 2.68 -7.34 3.11
CA LEU A 116 3.99 -7.20 3.73
C LEU A 116 4.27 -8.29 4.76
N VAL A 117 3.57 -8.26 5.89
CA VAL A 117 3.88 -9.15 7.01
C VAL A 117 3.43 -10.59 6.75
N GLY A 118 2.24 -10.80 6.17
CA GLY A 118 1.73 -12.13 5.87
C GLY A 118 2.65 -12.94 4.95
N PRO A 119 3.04 -12.43 3.78
CA PRO A 119 4.05 -13.08 2.93
C PRO A 119 5.38 -13.33 3.65
N SER A 120 5.82 -12.41 4.52
CA SER A 120 7.03 -12.59 5.31
C SER A 120 6.90 -13.75 6.32
N ILE A 121 5.73 -13.88 6.96
CA ILE A 121 5.41 -15.01 7.84
C ILE A 121 5.34 -16.33 7.03
N ILE A 122 4.71 -16.32 5.86
CA ILE A 122 4.63 -17.49 4.97
C ILE A 122 6.02 -18.02 4.61
N VAL A 123 6.98 -17.12 4.33
CA VAL A 123 8.35 -17.49 3.92
C VAL A 123 9.22 -17.88 5.12
N HIS A 124 9.16 -17.15 6.23
CA HIS A 124 10.13 -17.21 7.31
C HIS A 124 9.57 -17.74 8.64
N GLY A 125 8.25 -17.77 8.82
CA GLY A 125 7.62 -18.24 10.04
C GLY A 125 7.67 -19.75 10.21
N THR A 126 7.63 -20.22 11.46
CA THR A 126 7.40 -21.64 11.79
C THR A 126 5.95 -22.04 11.45
N GLN A 127 5.64 -23.32 11.44
CA GLN A 127 4.26 -23.77 11.19
C GLN A 127 3.29 -23.26 12.26
N GLU A 128 3.75 -23.21 13.51
CA GLU A 128 2.95 -22.69 14.62
C GLU A 128 2.70 -21.18 14.46
N GLN A 129 3.70 -20.40 14.05
CA GLN A 129 3.55 -18.97 13.76
C GLN A 129 2.58 -18.72 12.60
N LYS A 130 2.68 -19.49 11.53
CA LYS A 130 1.75 -19.42 10.39
C LYS A 130 0.32 -19.74 10.82
N ALA A 131 0.13 -20.80 11.58
CA ALA A 131 -1.18 -21.21 12.09
C ALA A 131 -1.79 -20.17 13.05
N HIS A 132 -0.96 -19.42 13.77
CA HIS A 132 -1.43 -18.39 14.70
C HIS A 132 -1.76 -17.07 14.01
N PHE A 133 -0.83 -16.50 13.22
CA PHE A 133 -0.96 -15.14 12.70
C PHE A 133 -1.76 -15.03 11.41
N LEU A 134 -1.63 -15.99 10.47
CA LEU A 134 -2.25 -15.81 9.15
C LEU A 134 -3.79 -15.81 9.17
N PRO A 135 -4.48 -16.66 9.95
CA PRO A 135 -5.93 -16.60 10.07
C PRO A 135 -6.42 -15.27 10.65
N ARG A 136 -5.70 -14.69 11.62
CA ARG A 136 -6.04 -13.41 12.27
C ARG A 136 -5.91 -12.23 11.31
N ILE A 137 -4.95 -12.28 10.38
CA ILE A 137 -4.84 -11.31 9.29
C ILE A 137 -6.05 -11.44 8.36
N ILE A 138 -6.41 -12.64 7.91
CA ILE A 138 -7.53 -12.87 6.99
C ILE A 138 -8.85 -12.42 7.61
N SER A 139 -9.11 -12.76 8.87
CA SER A 139 -10.32 -12.36 9.58
C SER A 139 -10.40 -10.84 9.84
N GLY A 140 -9.25 -10.14 9.79
CA GLY A 140 -9.17 -8.72 10.15
C GLY A 140 -9.09 -8.48 11.66
N GLU A 141 -8.95 -9.53 12.48
CA GLU A 141 -8.68 -9.42 13.91
C GLU A 141 -7.36 -8.69 14.15
N ASP A 142 -6.33 -9.01 13.36
CA ASP A 142 -5.07 -8.31 13.36
C ASP A 142 -4.95 -7.36 12.17
N SER A 143 -4.82 -6.09 12.46
CA SER A 143 -4.43 -5.05 11.51
C SER A 143 -3.03 -4.56 11.82
N TYR A 144 -2.19 -4.43 10.80
CA TYR A 144 -0.76 -4.20 10.97
C TYR A 144 -0.30 -2.82 10.54
N CYS A 145 0.59 -2.21 11.34
CA CYS A 145 1.44 -1.10 10.93
C CYS A 145 2.92 -1.51 10.93
N GLN A 146 3.76 -0.69 10.27
CA GLN A 146 5.18 -0.95 10.05
C GLN A 146 6.06 -0.06 10.92
N GLY A 147 6.84 -0.64 11.82
CA GLY A 147 7.80 0.03 12.70
C GLY A 147 9.24 -0.16 12.21
N PHE A 148 9.59 0.39 11.02
CA PHE A 148 10.94 0.26 10.47
C PHE A 148 11.76 1.52 10.73
N SER A 149 11.36 2.65 10.12
CA SER A 149 12.12 3.90 10.18
C SER A 149 12.20 4.47 11.58
N GLU A 150 13.33 5.12 11.89
CA GLU A 150 13.59 5.89 13.10
C GLU A 150 13.95 7.32 12.73
N PRO A 151 13.89 8.29 13.67
CA PRO A 151 14.22 9.69 13.36
C PRO A 151 15.58 9.88 12.70
N GLY A 152 16.59 9.07 13.06
CA GLY A 152 17.92 9.09 12.45
C GLY A 152 18.13 8.11 11.29
N HIS A 153 17.23 7.13 11.10
CA HIS A 153 17.47 5.96 10.25
C HIS A 153 16.26 5.64 9.37
N GLY A 154 16.18 6.27 8.19
CA GLY A 154 15.21 5.95 7.16
C GLY A 154 15.86 5.14 6.04
N SER A 155 16.68 5.78 5.20
CA SER A 155 17.40 5.12 4.10
C SER A 155 18.46 4.13 4.60
N ASP A 156 19.17 4.42 5.68
CA ASP A 156 20.07 3.48 6.36
C ASP A 156 19.30 2.66 7.41
N LEU A 157 18.35 1.85 6.93
CA LEU A 157 17.49 1.03 7.76
C LEU A 157 18.25 0.03 8.63
N ALA A 158 19.40 -0.46 8.17
CA ALA A 158 20.22 -1.39 8.94
C ALA A 158 20.82 -0.79 10.21
N ALA A 159 20.86 0.55 10.32
CA ALA A 159 21.43 1.26 11.47
C ALA A 159 20.39 1.56 12.57
N VAL A 160 19.17 1.02 12.51
CA VAL A 160 18.15 1.26 13.56
C VAL A 160 18.65 0.89 14.95
N GLU A 161 18.27 1.70 15.93
CA GLU A 161 18.74 1.67 17.31
C GLU A 161 17.69 1.21 18.33
N THR A 162 16.42 1.09 17.94
CA THR A 162 15.37 0.49 18.81
C THR A 162 15.89 -0.82 19.40
N LYS A 163 15.97 -0.90 20.72
CA LYS A 163 16.57 -2.05 21.42
C LYS A 163 15.55 -3.18 21.60
N GLY A 164 16.01 -4.42 21.45
CA GLY A 164 15.28 -5.61 21.83
C GLY A 164 16.15 -6.44 22.80
N VAL A 165 15.72 -6.59 24.04
CA VAL A 165 16.47 -7.30 25.07
C VAL A 165 15.69 -8.53 25.48
N ILE A 166 16.33 -9.71 25.46
CA ILE A 166 15.71 -10.97 25.88
C ILE A 166 15.60 -10.98 27.41
N ASP A 167 14.41 -11.25 27.93
CA ASP A 167 14.11 -11.37 29.35
C ASP A 167 13.21 -12.60 29.58
N GLY A 168 13.82 -13.72 29.91
CA GLY A 168 13.15 -15.01 30.02
C GLY A 168 12.64 -15.53 28.68
N ASP A 169 11.35 -15.71 28.58
CA ASP A 169 10.63 -16.18 27.37
C ASP A 169 10.01 -15.02 26.55
N GLU A 170 10.38 -13.79 26.87
CA GLU A 170 9.94 -12.57 26.22
C GLU A 170 11.11 -11.74 25.65
N ILE A 171 10.77 -10.86 24.71
CA ILE A 171 11.64 -9.77 24.27
C ILE A 171 11.05 -8.44 24.75
N VAL A 172 11.88 -7.59 25.34
CA VAL A 172 11.54 -6.24 25.84
C VAL A 172 12.06 -5.23 24.85
N ILE A 173 11.17 -4.38 24.29
CA ILE A 173 11.46 -3.47 23.20
C ILE A 173 11.34 -2.03 23.69
N SER A 174 12.40 -1.23 23.45
CA SER A 174 12.40 0.20 23.77
C SER A 174 13.07 1.00 22.66
N GLY A 175 12.43 2.10 22.24
CA GLY A 175 12.92 2.97 21.18
C GLY A 175 11.84 3.87 20.61
N GLN A 176 12.16 4.52 19.50
CA GLN A 176 11.24 5.40 18.78
C GLN A 176 11.18 5.00 17.32
N LYS A 177 9.97 4.87 16.78
CA LYS A 177 9.71 4.71 15.35
C LYS A 177 9.04 5.96 14.79
N VAL A 178 9.14 6.15 13.47
CA VAL A 178 8.58 7.33 12.81
C VAL A 178 8.07 6.99 11.41
N TRP A 179 7.18 7.80 10.91
CA TRP A 179 6.51 7.63 9.60
C TRP A 179 5.65 6.38 9.52
N THR A 180 5.10 5.95 10.65
CA THR A 180 4.24 4.76 10.73
C THR A 180 2.88 5.07 10.14
N SER A 181 2.60 4.51 8.98
CA SER A 181 1.31 4.68 8.31
C SER A 181 0.22 3.91 9.04
N GLY A 182 -0.90 4.59 9.34
CA GLY A 182 -2.10 3.95 9.86
C GLY A 182 -2.00 3.43 11.29
N ALA A 183 -1.01 3.89 12.09
CA ALA A 183 -0.82 3.47 13.48
C ALA A 183 -2.10 3.58 14.34
N SER A 184 -2.91 4.62 14.15
CA SER A 184 -4.15 4.82 14.92
C SER A 184 -5.23 3.75 14.72
N ARG A 185 -5.05 2.84 13.76
CA ARG A 185 -6.00 1.76 13.44
C ARG A 185 -5.38 0.37 13.53
N ALA A 186 -4.06 0.32 13.76
CA ALA A 186 -3.35 -0.93 13.87
C ALA A 186 -3.53 -1.55 15.25
N THR A 187 -3.73 -2.86 15.30
CA THR A 187 -3.69 -3.66 16.53
C THR A 187 -2.32 -4.27 16.75
N MET A 188 -1.58 -4.48 15.67
CA MET A 188 -0.27 -5.09 15.68
C MET A 188 0.76 -4.22 14.94
N MET A 189 2.02 -4.29 15.35
CA MET A 189 3.13 -3.71 14.61
C MET A 189 4.15 -4.79 14.29
N PHE A 190 4.63 -4.82 13.04
CA PHE A 190 5.86 -5.53 12.71
C PHE A 190 7.02 -4.55 12.68
N LEU A 191 8.08 -4.83 13.42
CA LEU A 191 9.19 -3.92 13.58
C LEU A 191 10.55 -4.59 13.46
N LEU A 192 11.57 -3.77 13.18
CA LEU A 192 12.97 -4.13 13.34
C LEU A 192 13.50 -3.52 14.64
N CYS A 193 14.19 -4.34 15.44
CA CYS A 193 14.93 -3.90 16.61
C CYS A 193 16.34 -4.49 16.64
N ARG A 194 17.23 -3.81 17.34
CA ARG A 194 18.62 -4.22 17.59
C ARG A 194 18.66 -5.18 18.76
N THR A 195 18.91 -6.46 18.47
CA THR A 195 19.02 -7.52 19.49
C THR A 195 20.47 -7.92 19.79
N ASP A 196 21.40 -7.59 18.90
CA ASP A 196 22.83 -7.75 19.11
C ASP A 196 23.58 -6.51 18.60
N PRO A 197 24.08 -5.63 19.48
CA PRO A 197 24.78 -4.42 19.09
C PRO A 197 26.27 -4.65 18.75
N ASP A 198 26.83 -5.83 19.07
CA ASP A 198 28.26 -6.11 19.00
C ASP A 198 28.69 -6.74 17.66
N VAL A 199 27.74 -6.98 16.77
CA VAL A 199 27.97 -7.57 15.44
C VAL A 199 27.72 -6.55 14.31
N ASP A 200 28.00 -6.94 13.04
CA ASP A 200 27.66 -6.13 11.88
C ASP A 200 26.19 -5.70 11.91
N LYS A 201 25.93 -4.47 11.48
CA LYS A 201 24.59 -3.85 11.58
C LYS A 201 23.47 -4.66 10.95
N HIS A 202 23.75 -5.48 9.95
CA HIS A 202 22.76 -6.36 9.31
C HIS A 202 22.53 -7.66 10.08
N ALA A 203 23.53 -8.14 10.83
CA ALA A 203 23.50 -9.41 11.54
C ALA A 203 22.83 -9.32 12.93
N GLY A 204 22.72 -8.13 13.51
CA GLY A 204 22.21 -7.94 14.88
C GLY A 204 20.76 -7.47 14.95
N LEU A 205 19.95 -7.68 13.93
CA LEU A 205 18.55 -7.24 13.87
C LEU A 205 17.58 -8.42 14.01
N SER A 206 16.50 -8.19 14.74
CA SER A 206 15.35 -9.11 14.81
C SER A 206 14.08 -8.45 14.27
N TYR A 207 13.25 -9.27 13.63
CA TYR A 207 11.93 -8.87 13.12
C TYR A 207 10.88 -9.38 14.09
N VAL A 208 10.17 -8.47 14.74
CA VAL A 208 9.28 -8.81 15.86
C VAL A 208 7.86 -8.31 15.57
N LEU A 209 6.88 -9.13 15.92
CA LEU A 209 5.46 -8.76 15.91
C LEU A 209 5.06 -8.37 17.35
N ILE A 210 4.59 -7.15 17.56
CA ILE A 210 4.13 -6.68 18.88
C ILE A 210 2.66 -6.34 18.85
N ASP A 211 2.00 -6.51 20.02
CA ASP A 211 0.71 -5.89 20.27
C ASP A 211 0.88 -4.37 20.35
N PHE A 212 0.29 -3.68 19.40
CA PHE A 212 0.42 -2.21 19.29
C PHE A 212 -0.59 -1.47 20.18
N THR A 213 -1.53 -2.19 20.79
CA THR A 213 -2.53 -1.67 21.74
C THR A 213 -2.12 -1.88 23.19
N GLY A 214 -1.03 -2.63 23.42
CA GLY A 214 -0.56 -3.02 24.73
C GLY A 214 0.15 -1.91 25.52
N PRO A 215 0.52 -2.18 26.76
CA PRO A 215 1.24 -1.24 27.60
C PRO A 215 2.62 -0.90 27.04
N GLY A 216 3.06 0.34 27.27
CA GLY A 216 4.36 0.84 26.80
C GLY A 216 4.34 1.39 25.38
N VAL A 217 3.23 1.28 24.64
CA VAL A 217 3.08 1.88 23.31
C VAL A 217 2.40 3.25 23.43
N GLN A 218 3.01 4.26 22.84
CA GLN A 218 2.42 5.58 22.65
C GLN A 218 2.69 6.01 21.21
N TYR A 219 1.73 6.67 20.55
CA TYR A 219 1.94 7.24 19.22
C TYR A 219 1.33 8.63 19.11
N ARG A 220 1.90 9.46 18.23
CA ARG A 220 1.45 10.83 17.98
C ARG A 220 1.33 11.07 16.49
N PRO A 221 0.23 11.68 16.00
CA PRO A 221 0.09 12.02 14.60
C PRO A 221 1.10 13.08 14.17
N ILE A 222 1.62 12.94 12.95
CA ILE A 222 2.49 13.92 12.30
C ILE A 222 1.62 14.70 11.31
N PRO A 223 1.31 16.00 11.57
CA PRO A 223 0.56 16.82 10.62
C PRO A 223 1.32 16.97 9.31
N GLN A 224 0.66 16.67 8.21
CA GLN A 224 1.19 16.82 6.85
C GLN A 224 0.84 18.18 6.27
N MET A 225 1.53 18.58 5.20
CA MET A 225 1.26 19.85 4.50
C MET A 225 -0.18 19.96 3.97
N SER A 226 -0.80 18.83 3.66
CA SER A 226 -2.21 18.74 3.23
C SER A 226 -3.22 18.92 4.38
N GLY A 227 -2.76 18.99 5.62
CA GLY A 227 -3.61 18.97 6.82
C GLY A 227 -4.01 17.57 7.28
N ALA A 228 -3.72 16.53 6.50
CA ALA A 228 -3.91 15.14 6.93
C ALA A 228 -2.90 14.74 8.02
N ALA A 229 -3.20 13.68 8.77
CA ALA A 229 -2.33 13.12 9.79
C ALA A 229 -2.37 11.59 9.73
N GLU A 230 -1.81 11.03 8.64
CA GLU A 230 -1.84 9.60 8.34
C GLU A 230 -0.57 8.87 8.78
N PHE A 231 0.48 9.64 9.10
CA PHE A 231 1.74 9.14 9.61
C PHE A 231 1.91 9.51 11.08
N PHE A 232 2.61 8.64 11.79
CA PHE A 232 2.78 8.77 13.24
C PHE A 232 4.25 8.62 13.61
N GLU A 233 4.61 9.20 14.75
CA GLU A 233 5.79 8.84 15.53
C GLU A 233 5.33 7.95 16.70
N ASP A 234 6.07 6.88 16.94
CA ASP A 234 5.72 5.88 17.93
C ASP A 234 6.82 5.74 18.95
N PHE A 235 6.44 5.71 20.21
CA PHE A 235 7.32 5.54 21.37
C PHE A 235 7.05 4.19 22.01
N LEU A 236 8.09 3.37 22.10
CA LEU A 236 8.07 2.05 22.70
C LEU A 236 8.88 2.09 23.99
N ASP A 237 8.22 1.91 25.14
CA ASP A 237 8.83 1.97 26.45
C ASP A 237 8.60 0.65 27.20
N GLY A 238 9.55 -0.26 27.07
CA GLY A 238 9.50 -1.58 27.70
C GLY A 238 8.38 -2.47 27.17
N VAL A 239 8.02 -2.35 25.88
CA VAL A 239 6.99 -3.17 25.25
C VAL A 239 7.43 -4.63 25.24
N ARG A 240 6.60 -5.53 25.77
CA ARG A 240 6.89 -6.95 25.90
C ARG A 240 6.20 -7.76 24.81
N ALA A 241 6.91 -8.71 24.22
CA ALA A 241 6.36 -9.67 23.30
C ALA A 241 6.98 -11.06 23.57
N PRO A 242 6.22 -12.16 23.42
CA PRO A 242 6.77 -13.50 23.50
C PRO A 242 7.88 -13.73 22.46
N LEU A 243 8.91 -14.51 22.78
CA LEU A 243 9.93 -14.90 21.79
C LEU A 243 9.33 -15.61 20.58
N PHE A 244 8.17 -16.20 20.74
CA PHE A 244 7.34 -16.76 19.65
C PHE A 244 7.04 -15.73 18.55
N ASN A 245 6.99 -14.43 18.87
CA ASN A 245 6.67 -13.37 17.93
C ASN A 245 7.88 -12.90 17.10
N ILE A 246 9.06 -13.50 17.29
CA ILE A 246 10.25 -13.21 16.46
C ILE A 246 10.15 -14.06 15.18
N ILE A 247 9.92 -13.41 14.05
CA ILE A 247 9.80 -14.09 12.76
C ILE A 247 11.19 -14.33 12.15
N GLY A 248 11.43 -15.56 11.71
CA GLY A 248 12.70 -15.96 11.08
C GLY A 248 13.84 -16.22 12.08
N GLY A 249 13.56 -16.11 13.38
CA GLY A 249 14.52 -16.34 14.47
C GLY A 249 15.31 -15.10 14.88
N LEU A 250 15.93 -15.18 16.05
CA LEU A 250 16.72 -14.10 16.66
C LEU A 250 17.90 -13.71 15.74
N ASN A 251 18.17 -12.42 15.62
CA ASN A 251 19.25 -11.84 14.81
C ASN A 251 19.17 -12.11 13.30
N ASN A 252 18.05 -12.63 12.80
CA ASN A 252 17.82 -12.88 11.36
C ASN A 252 16.81 -11.87 10.73
N GLY A 253 16.49 -10.81 11.44
CA GLY A 253 15.45 -9.84 11.05
C GLY A 253 15.75 -9.09 9.75
N TRP A 254 17.03 -8.86 9.41
CA TRP A 254 17.38 -8.23 8.15
C TRP A 254 16.92 -9.03 6.93
N LYS A 255 17.12 -10.35 6.95
CA LYS A 255 16.67 -11.23 5.88
C LYS A 255 15.13 -11.21 5.72
N VAL A 256 14.41 -11.20 6.85
CA VAL A 256 12.94 -11.09 6.85
C VAL A 256 12.50 -9.73 6.29
N ALA A 257 13.16 -8.64 6.73
CA ALA A 257 12.88 -7.29 6.22
C ALA A 257 13.12 -7.15 4.71
N MET A 258 14.15 -7.79 4.16
CA MET A 258 14.41 -7.79 2.71
C MET A 258 13.28 -8.49 1.94
N THR A 259 12.70 -9.56 2.49
CA THR A 259 11.51 -10.21 1.93
C THR A 259 10.30 -9.26 1.96
N THR A 260 10.04 -8.62 3.11
CA THR A 260 8.96 -7.62 3.26
C THR A 260 9.08 -6.50 2.23
N LEU A 261 10.28 -5.89 2.11
CA LEU A 261 10.55 -4.80 1.15
C LEU A 261 10.49 -5.27 -0.32
N GLY A 262 10.79 -6.55 -0.58
CA GLY A 262 10.62 -7.16 -1.90
C GLY A 262 9.15 -7.23 -2.31
N HIS A 263 8.27 -7.61 -1.41
CA HIS A 263 6.81 -7.65 -1.65
C HIS A 263 6.21 -6.26 -1.84
N GLU A 264 6.70 -5.25 -1.13
CA GLU A 264 6.28 -3.85 -1.28
C GLU A 264 6.43 -3.35 -2.73
N ARG A 265 7.48 -3.80 -3.43
CA ARG A 265 7.80 -3.37 -4.80
C ARG A 265 7.05 -4.12 -5.89
N GLY A 266 6.70 -5.39 -5.68
CA GLY A 266 6.21 -6.28 -6.73
C GLY A 266 4.70 -6.31 -6.94
N GLY A 267 3.93 -6.41 -5.87
CA GLY A 267 2.50 -6.74 -5.96
C GLY A 267 1.60 -5.63 -6.52
N ARG A 268 1.98 -4.36 -6.35
CA ARG A 268 1.19 -3.20 -6.80
C ARG A 268 1.52 -2.72 -8.21
N ALA A 269 2.69 -3.07 -8.74
CA ALA A 269 3.16 -2.55 -10.03
C ALA A 269 2.24 -2.91 -11.20
N THR A 270 1.54 -4.03 -11.12
CA THR A 270 0.71 -4.56 -12.21
C THR A 270 -0.61 -3.80 -12.41
N VAL A 271 -1.17 -3.20 -11.35
CA VAL A 271 -2.49 -2.52 -11.40
C VAL A 271 -2.43 -1.05 -10.99
N ALA A 272 -1.27 -0.56 -10.56
CA ALA A 272 -1.12 0.82 -10.09
C ALA A 272 -1.48 1.87 -11.17
N HIS A 273 -1.25 1.55 -12.44
CA HIS A 273 -1.58 2.44 -13.56
C HIS A 273 -3.06 2.81 -13.61
N LEU A 274 -3.99 1.93 -13.21
CA LEU A 274 -5.44 2.18 -13.25
C LEU A 274 -5.84 3.39 -12.38
N GLY A 275 -5.22 3.53 -11.21
CA GLY A 275 -5.46 4.69 -10.36
C GLY A 275 -4.94 5.99 -10.96
N TYR A 276 -3.75 5.96 -11.56
CA TYR A 276 -3.18 7.13 -12.24
C TYR A 276 -3.93 7.45 -13.54
N GLU A 277 -4.47 6.45 -14.23
CA GLU A 277 -5.31 6.65 -15.39
C GLU A 277 -6.62 7.37 -15.03
N ARG A 278 -7.30 6.95 -13.95
CA ARG A 278 -8.49 7.64 -13.47
C ARG A 278 -8.18 9.06 -13.04
N GLU A 279 -7.13 9.26 -12.27
CA GLU A 279 -6.69 10.59 -11.83
C GLU A 279 -6.35 11.49 -13.03
N PHE A 280 -5.70 10.96 -14.05
CA PHE A 280 -5.44 11.67 -15.30
C PHE A 280 -6.74 12.12 -15.98
N TRP A 281 -7.73 11.23 -16.12
CA TRP A 281 -9.01 11.60 -16.75
C TRP A 281 -9.82 12.57 -15.90
N ASP A 282 -9.77 12.49 -14.59
CA ASP A 282 -10.35 13.49 -13.68
C ASP A 282 -9.69 14.87 -13.87
N LEU A 283 -8.37 14.89 -14.11
CA LEU A 283 -7.65 16.11 -14.42
C LEU A 283 -8.04 16.68 -15.79
N VAL A 284 -8.22 15.84 -16.82
CA VAL A 284 -8.71 16.25 -18.15
C VAL A 284 -10.10 16.87 -18.02
N GLU A 285 -10.98 16.28 -17.22
CA GLU A 285 -12.32 16.82 -16.99
C GLU A 285 -12.26 18.16 -16.23
N THR A 286 -11.37 18.29 -15.24
CA THR A 286 -11.11 19.57 -14.56
C THR A 286 -10.62 20.63 -15.55
N ALA A 287 -9.68 20.29 -16.43
CA ALA A 287 -9.20 21.20 -17.48
C ALA A 287 -10.31 21.62 -18.44
N ARG A 288 -11.22 20.69 -18.78
CA ARG A 288 -12.37 20.98 -19.64
C ARG A 288 -13.35 21.94 -18.98
N LYS A 289 -13.72 21.70 -17.73
CA LYS A 289 -14.61 22.59 -16.94
C LYS A 289 -14.05 23.99 -16.78
N ARG A 290 -12.74 24.13 -16.71
CA ARG A 290 -12.03 25.41 -16.59
C ARG A 290 -11.68 26.06 -17.93
N GLY A 291 -12.09 25.48 -19.08
CA GLY A 291 -11.79 26.00 -20.41
C GLY A 291 -10.31 25.96 -20.80
N LYS A 292 -9.49 25.16 -20.09
CA LYS A 292 -8.03 25.05 -20.29
C LYS A 292 -7.62 24.07 -21.38
N THR A 293 -8.55 23.29 -21.93
CA THR A 293 -8.24 22.28 -22.97
C THR A 293 -7.87 22.92 -24.32
N THR A 294 -8.09 24.22 -24.53
CA THR A 294 -7.67 24.98 -25.70
C THR A 294 -6.27 25.61 -25.56
N ASP A 295 -5.75 25.72 -24.35
CA ASP A 295 -4.40 26.19 -24.06
C ASP A 295 -3.36 25.20 -24.62
N PRO A 296 -2.48 25.61 -25.56
CA PRO A 296 -1.54 24.70 -26.19
C PRO A 296 -0.52 24.12 -25.20
N LEU A 297 -0.11 24.87 -24.17
CA LEU A 297 0.85 24.39 -23.15
C LEU A 297 0.21 23.34 -22.26
N ILE A 298 -1.01 23.58 -21.78
CA ILE A 298 -1.77 22.61 -20.99
C ILE A 298 -2.03 21.34 -21.80
N ARG A 299 -2.41 21.46 -23.09
CA ARG A 299 -2.62 20.30 -23.96
C ARG A 299 -1.38 19.44 -24.11
N GLN A 300 -0.19 20.03 -24.29
CA GLN A 300 1.06 19.28 -24.39
C GLN A 300 1.40 18.55 -23.09
N ARG A 301 1.18 19.18 -21.95
CA ARG A 301 1.41 18.56 -20.65
C ARG A 301 0.40 17.45 -20.35
N LEU A 302 -0.86 17.60 -20.75
CA LEU A 302 -1.86 16.52 -20.67
C LEU A 302 -1.49 15.35 -21.58
N ALA A 303 -1.02 15.61 -22.82
CA ALA A 303 -0.56 14.55 -23.72
C ALA A 303 0.67 13.81 -23.14
N TRP A 304 1.61 14.56 -22.55
CA TRP A 304 2.72 13.94 -21.82
C TRP A 304 2.23 13.07 -20.67
N ALA A 305 1.31 13.58 -19.84
CA ALA A 305 0.78 12.85 -18.69
C ALA A 305 0.08 11.53 -19.10
N TYR A 306 -0.71 11.55 -20.18
CA TYR A 306 -1.31 10.35 -20.78
C TYR A 306 -0.25 9.33 -21.19
N THR A 307 0.79 9.81 -21.91
CA THR A 307 1.90 8.95 -22.33
C THR A 307 2.57 8.26 -21.12
N GLN A 308 2.76 8.99 -20.00
CA GLN A 308 3.36 8.39 -18.81
C GLN A 308 2.47 7.31 -18.20
N VAL A 309 1.15 7.49 -18.17
CA VAL A 309 0.20 6.48 -17.69
C VAL A 309 0.28 5.21 -18.54
N GLU A 310 0.30 5.34 -19.88
CA GLU A 310 0.45 4.19 -20.77
C GLU A 310 1.81 3.49 -20.59
N LEU A 311 2.89 4.22 -20.36
CA LEU A 311 4.20 3.63 -20.06
C LEU A 311 4.19 2.87 -18.72
N MET A 312 3.47 3.36 -17.71
CA MET A 312 3.26 2.60 -16.45
C MET A 312 2.51 1.30 -16.70
N ARG A 313 1.45 1.35 -17.52
CA ARG A 313 0.68 0.17 -17.90
C ARG A 313 1.56 -0.88 -18.57
N PHE A 314 2.31 -0.53 -19.61
CA PHE A 314 3.20 -1.46 -20.31
C PHE A 314 4.33 -1.98 -19.41
N SER A 315 4.85 -1.15 -18.52
CA SER A 315 5.86 -1.57 -17.54
C SER A 315 5.29 -2.59 -16.55
N GLY A 316 4.07 -2.36 -16.06
CA GLY A 316 3.34 -3.30 -15.20
C GLY A 316 3.10 -4.65 -15.88
N LEU A 317 2.70 -4.64 -17.15
CA LEU A 317 2.51 -5.84 -17.96
C LEU A 317 3.80 -6.64 -18.18
N ARG A 318 4.91 -5.94 -18.42
CA ARG A 318 6.21 -6.58 -18.53
C ARG A 318 6.60 -7.28 -17.23
N THR A 319 6.37 -6.63 -16.08
CA THR A 319 6.59 -7.23 -14.76
C THR A 319 5.68 -8.45 -14.56
N LEU A 320 4.39 -8.34 -14.91
CA LEU A 320 3.46 -9.44 -14.81
C LEU A 320 3.89 -10.65 -15.65
N ALA A 321 4.33 -10.43 -16.89
CA ALA A 321 4.82 -11.48 -17.76
C ALA A 321 6.07 -12.18 -17.19
N GLN A 322 6.98 -11.45 -16.55
CA GLN A 322 8.14 -12.03 -15.87
C GLN A 322 7.73 -12.91 -14.69
N VAL A 323 6.82 -12.41 -13.84
CA VAL A 323 6.33 -13.17 -12.68
C VAL A 323 5.55 -14.42 -13.13
N ALA A 324 4.72 -14.31 -14.18
CA ALA A 324 4.02 -15.44 -14.77
C ALA A 324 4.98 -16.51 -15.34
N ALA A 325 6.16 -16.10 -15.81
CA ALA A 325 7.23 -17.00 -16.24
C ALA A 325 8.09 -17.55 -15.07
N GLY A 326 7.64 -17.38 -13.81
CA GLY A 326 8.33 -17.86 -12.61
C GLY A 326 9.58 -17.07 -12.22
N LYS A 327 9.79 -15.88 -12.79
CA LYS A 327 10.91 -15.00 -12.44
C LYS A 327 10.48 -14.05 -11.33
N PRO A 328 11.21 -13.99 -10.19
CA PRO A 328 10.89 -12.99 -9.17
C PRO A 328 11.12 -11.58 -9.70
N PRO A 329 10.38 -10.55 -9.17
CA PRO A 329 10.64 -9.17 -9.49
C PRO A 329 12.11 -8.81 -9.19
N GLY A 330 12.78 -8.23 -10.18
CA GLY A 330 14.17 -7.79 -10.08
C GLY A 330 14.28 -6.28 -9.82
N PRO A 331 15.46 -5.68 -10.12
CA PRO A 331 15.71 -4.24 -9.98
C PRO A 331 14.73 -3.37 -10.77
N GLU A 332 14.10 -3.89 -11.83
CA GLU A 332 13.09 -3.20 -12.62
C GLU A 332 11.86 -2.77 -11.80
N ALA A 333 11.56 -3.43 -10.69
CA ALA A 333 10.52 -3.00 -9.76
C ALA A 333 10.83 -1.62 -9.14
N SER A 334 12.12 -1.33 -8.94
CA SER A 334 12.60 -0.01 -8.48
C SER A 334 12.38 1.09 -9.53
N VAL A 335 12.50 0.74 -10.82
CA VAL A 335 12.19 1.66 -11.92
C VAL A 335 10.73 2.08 -11.88
N ALA A 336 9.81 1.16 -11.61
CA ALA A 336 8.39 1.48 -11.49
C ALA A 336 8.11 2.52 -10.39
N LYS A 337 8.74 2.35 -9.20
CA LYS A 337 8.61 3.29 -8.08
C LYS A 337 9.16 4.67 -8.43
N LEU A 338 10.35 4.74 -8.98
CA LEU A 338 10.96 5.99 -9.42
C LEU A 338 10.07 6.69 -10.44
N PHE A 339 9.56 5.96 -11.42
CA PHE A 339 8.77 6.48 -12.52
C PHE A 339 7.45 7.09 -12.04
N TRP A 340 6.63 6.34 -11.29
CA TRP A 340 5.34 6.85 -10.84
C TRP A 340 5.47 8.03 -9.88
N SER A 341 6.48 8.05 -9.01
CA SER A 341 6.64 9.12 -8.04
C SER A 341 7.05 10.46 -8.69
N GLU A 342 7.92 10.43 -9.69
CA GLU A 342 8.27 11.62 -10.45
C GLU A 342 7.10 12.10 -11.33
N TYR A 343 6.39 11.17 -11.97
CA TYR A 343 5.16 11.48 -12.71
C TYR A 343 4.13 12.20 -11.84
N HIS A 344 3.82 11.60 -10.68
CA HIS A 344 2.76 12.11 -9.80
C HIS A 344 3.06 13.52 -9.28
N LYS A 345 4.34 13.80 -9.01
CA LYS A 345 4.80 15.15 -8.67
C LYS A 345 4.49 16.16 -9.78
N LEU A 346 4.83 15.83 -11.03
CA LEU A 346 4.59 16.69 -12.19
C LEU A 346 3.09 16.80 -12.55
N LEU A 347 2.32 15.74 -12.33
CA LEU A 347 0.86 15.80 -12.48
C LEU A 347 0.23 16.75 -11.47
N GLY A 348 0.67 16.74 -10.22
CA GLY A 348 0.21 17.68 -9.19
C GLY A 348 0.51 19.13 -9.56
N GLU A 349 1.69 19.41 -10.12
CA GLU A 349 2.04 20.74 -10.65
C GLU A 349 1.11 21.17 -11.80
N LEU A 350 0.86 20.26 -12.76
CA LEU A 350 -0.07 20.51 -13.84
C LEU A 350 -1.49 20.79 -13.33
N ALA A 351 -1.92 20.08 -12.31
CA ALA A 351 -3.23 20.25 -11.71
C ALA A 351 -3.41 21.68 -11.13
N ILE A 352 -2.43 22.17 -10.39
CA ILE A 352 -2.46 23.53 -9.83
C ILE A 352 -2.42 24.59 -10.94
N ASP A 353 -1.64 24.39 -12.01
CA ASP A 353 -1.63 25.28 -13.16
C ASP A 353 -2.99 25.33 -13.89
N ILE A 354 -3.70 24.20 -13.97
CA ILE A 354 -5.05 24.14 -14.52
C ILE A 354 -6.05 24.85 -13.61
N GLU A 355 -5.94 24.68 -12.29
CA GLU A 355 -6.79 25.41 -11.33
C GLU A 355 -6.50 26.91 -11.29
N GLY A 356 -5.27 27.32 -11.59
CA GLY A 356 -4.85 28.71 -11.59
C GLY A 356 -4.96 29.33 -10.19
N ALA A 357 -5.52 30.54 -10.08
CA ALA A 357 -5.64 31.24 -8.80
C ALA A 357 -6.50 30.47 -7.77
N ASP A 358 -7.50 29.72 -8.22
CA ASP A 358 -8.35 28.92 -7.33
C ASP A 358 -7.58 27.82 -6.64
N GLY A 359 -6.53 27.28 -7.27
CA GLY A 359 -5.63 26.31 -6.68
C GLY A 359 -4.84 26.81 -5.45
N LEU A 360 -4.88 28.10 -5.18
CA LEU A 360 -4.26 28.74 -4.01
C LEU A 360 -5.27 29.01 -2.88
N LEU A 361 -6.56 28.81 -3.13
CA LEU A 361 -7.62 29.11 -2.18
C LEU A 361 -7.98 27.87 -1.37
N ARG A 362 -8.23 28.07 -0.07
CA ARG A 362 -8.81 27.03 0.76
C ARG A 362 -10.27 26.81 0.34
N PRO A 363 -10.73 25.55 0.16
CA PRO A 363 -12.14 25.25 -0.13
C PRO A 363 -13.07 25.76 0.97
N ASP A 364 -14.19 26.37 0.60
CA ASP A 364 -15.23 26.78 1.53
C ASP A 364 -16.13 25.58 1.87
N GLY A 365 -16.41 25.39 3.15
CA GLY A 365 -17.38 24.39 3.61
C GLY A 365 -16.97 22.92 3.47
N ASP A 366 -15.71 22.66 3.15
CA ASP A 366 -15.14 21.31 3.13
C ASP A 366 -14.50 21.00 4.50
N ASP A 367 -14.74 19.81 5.04
CA ASP A 367 -14.08 19.31 6.26
C ASP A 367 -12.57 19.16 6.06
N TYR A 368 -12.13 19.11 4.80
CA TYR A 368 -10.72 19.05 4.42
C TYR A 368 -10.15 20.46 4.19
N PRO A 369 -8.94 20.75 4.69
CA PRO A 369 -8.32 22.06 4.56
C PRO A 369 -7.80 22.33 3.14
N VAL A 370 -7.83 21.37 2.23
CA VAL A 370 -7.33 21.47 0.86
C VAL A 370 -8.25 20.78 -0.15
N SER A 371 -8.28 21.27 -1.39
CA SER A 371 -8.98 20.61 -2.51
C SER A 371 -8.33 19.28 -2.88
N ASN A 372 -9.00 18.47 -3.70
CA ASN A 372 -8.44 17.22 -4.20
C ASN A 372 -7.10 17.44 -4.94
N TRP A 373 -7.02 18.45 -5.83
CA TRP A 373 -5.80 18.73 -6.58
C TRP A 373 -4.68 19.35 -5.74
N GLN A 374 -5.03 20.16 -4.75
CA GLN A 374 -4.08 20.63 -3.74
C GLN A 374 -3.53 19.45 -2.92
N SER A 375 -4.39 18.50 -2.55
CA SER A 375 -3.97 17.29 -1.85
C SER A 375 -2.99 16.46 -2.71
N VAL A 376 -3.29 16.24 -3.99
CA VAL A 376 -2.39 15.56 -4.93
C VAL A 376 -1.05 16.31 -5.04
N PHE A 377 -1.08 17.64 -5.23
CA PHE A 377 0.12 18.44 -5.32
C PHE A 377 1.00 18.32 -4.07
N LEU A 378 0.44 18.47 -2.88
CA LEU A 378 1.17 18.44 -1.62
C LEU A 378 1.67 17.02 -1.28
N SER A 379 0.83 16.01 -1.42
CA SER A 379 1.15 14.62 -1.06
C SER A 379 2.16 13.99 -2.02
N SER A 380 2.13 14.33 -3.31
CA SER A 380 3.04 13.76 -4.31
C SER A 380 4.52 14.07 -4.04
N ARG A 381 4.81 15.14 -3.26
CA ARG A 381 6.19 15.49 -2.86
C ARG A 381 6.84 14.35 -2.04
N ALA A 382 6.08 13.73 -1.15
CA ALA A 382 6.55 12.63 -0.34
C ALA A 382 6.79 11.35 -1.17
N GLY A 383 6.12 11.19 -2.31
CA GLY A 383 6.25 10.04 -3.20
C GLY A 383 7.69 9.75 -3.65
N THR A 384 8.52 10.78 -3.81
CA THR A 384 9.94 10.63 -4.17
C THR A 384 10.86 10.32 -3.00
N ILE A 385 10.31 10.29 -1.76
CA ILE A 385 11.05 10.15 -0.51
C ILE A 385 10.78 8.81 0.16
N TYR A 386 9.51 8.48 0.44
CA TYR A 386 9.15 7.24 1.14
C TYR A 386 9.37 5.97 0.28
N SER A 387 9.34 4.79 0.90
CA SER A 387 9.54 3.48 0.26
C SER A 387 10.84 3.40 -0.57
N GLY A 388 11.90 4.00 -0.04
CA GLY A 388 13.17 4.23 -0.73
C GLY A 388 13.15 5.49 -1.59
N THR A 389 14.05 6.44 -1.29
CA THR A 389 14.14 7.70 -2.05
C THR A 389 14.44 7.45 -3.53
N SER A 390 14.21 8.47 -4.37
CA SER A 390 14.60 8.39 -5.80
C SER A 390 16.06 8.02 -5.99
N GLU A 391 16.95 8.44 -5.06
CA GLU A 391 18.37 8.08 -5.05
C GLU A 391 18.59 6.60 -4.69
N ILE A 392 17.90 6.11 -3.65
CA ILE A 392 17.95 4.69 -3.28
C ILE A 392 17.45 3.80 -4.44
N GLN A 393 16.34 4.19 -5.10
CA GLN A 393 15.82 3.42 -6.24
C GLN A 393 16.81 3.38 -7.42
N ARG A 394 17.64 4.42 -7.62
CA ARG A 394 18.68 4.44 -8.64
C ARG A 394 19.92 3.60 -8.27
N ASN A 395 20.12 3.33 -6.98
CA ASN A 395 21.24 2.52 -6.49
C ASN A 395 20.94 1.01 -6.50
N ILE A 396 19.68 0.62 -6.60
CA ILE A 396 19.25 -0.78 -6.69
C ILE A 396 19.36 -1.27 -8.15
#